data_2fb2516c23ed2d2de15f5e030b1ca8a1
#
_entry.id   2fb2516c23ed2d2de15f5e030b1ca8a1
#
_cell.length_a   1.000
_cell.length_b   1.000
_cell.length_c   1.000
_cell.angle_alpha   90.00
_cell.angle_beta   90.00
_cell.angle_gamma   90.00
#
_symmetry.space_group_name_H-M   'P 1'
#
loop_
_entity.id
_entity.type
_entity.pdbx_description
1 polymer ?
#
loop_
_entity_poly.entity_id
_entity_poly.type
_entity_poly.pdbx_seq_one_letter_code
_entity_poly.pdbx_strand_id
1 'polypeptide(L)'
;MAYSYKGSISFGLVYIPVTLHSAVRDNSIGFNMIDKKTMSRVKYKKTSADCDGGEVKREDIVKGFEYEDGKYVIFEDKDFEKLKSKKDKNITIEKFVKLSDVDPLYFDKPYYVIPTGAEKAFAVLLAAMEQEGKAAVAKTVLGTNETLILIRARNGQMLLNTLFFEEEITANPAKEVKEQGSEAELKMAKALIEGMSGKFVPEDYKDEYRQRIQAAIECEIAGKEIVAPKDNGSGKMIDLMEALTKSLELTQKPKPAKRVASKKAAERKKA
;
A
#
# COMPACT_ATOMS: atom_id res chain seq x y z
N MET A 1 2.33 19.91 -0.08
CA MET A 1 1.50 18.69 0.00
C MET A 1 0.56 18.82 1.18
N ALA A 2 -0.70 18.43 1.03
CA ALA A 2 -1.62 18.41 2.17
C ALA A 2 -1.19 17.30 3.14
N TYR A 3 -1.26 17.55 4.44
CA TYR A 3 -1.02 16.53 5.47
C TYR A 3 -2.30 15.72 5.72
N SER A 4 -2.14 14.43 6.04
CA SER A 4 -3.26 13.55 6.38
C SER A 4 -3.66 13.66 7.85
N TYR A 5 -2.72 14.08 8.72
CA TYR A 5 -2.92 14.19 10.17
C TYR A 5 -1.95 15.21 10.76
N LYS A 6 -2.40 15.94 11.80
CA LYS A 6 -1.58 16.84 12.60
C LYS A 6 -1.75 16.48 14.08
N GLY A 7 -0.65 16.21 14.75
CA GLY A 7 -0.63 15.79 16.15
C GLY A 7 0.76 15.89 16.72
N SER A 8 1.09 15.02 17.66
CA SER A 8 2.41 14.97 18.29
C SER A 8 2.77 13.54 18.68
N ILE A 9 4.05 13.25 18.61
CA ILE A 9 4.65 12.05 19.18
C ILE A 9 5.03 12.34 20.62
N SER A 10 4.61 11.48 21.53
CA SER A 10 4.95 11.57 22.94
C SER A 10 5.56 10.27 23.47
N PHE A 11 6.63 10.38 24.23
CA PHE A 11 7.22 9.28 24.98
C PHE A 11 7.81 9.81 26.30
N GLY A 12 7.39 9.26 27.41
CA GLY A 12 7.71 9.84 28.72
C GLY A 12 7.25 11.30 28.84
N LEU A 13 8.19 12.21 29.10
CA LEU A 13 7.93 13.66 29.18
C LEU A 13 8.25 14.42 27.88
N VAL A 14 8.69 13.72 26.86
CA VAL A 14 9.04 14.34 25.56
C VAL A 14 7.80 14.46 24.69
N TYR A 15 7.64 15.62 24.06
CA TYR A 15 6.51 15.95 23.19
C TYR A 15 7.00 16.61 21.90
N ILE A 16 6.75 16.00 20.78
CA ILE A 16 7.26 16.42 19.47
C ILE A 16 6.08 16.66 18.53
N PRO A 17 5.74 17.91 18.21
CA PRO A 17 4.70 18.22 17.23
C PRO A 17 5.09 17.73 15.85
N VAL A 18 4.16 17.02 15.16
CA VAL A 18 4.41 16.43 13.85
C VAL A 18 3.19 16.51 12.94
N THR A 19 3.45 16.41 11.65
CA THR A 19 2.43 16.13 10.62
C THR A 19 2.74 14.83 9.91
N LEU A 20 1.70 14.08 9.55
CA LEU A 20 1.81 12.85 8.77
C LEU A 20 1.42 13.13 7.33
N HIS A 21 2.27 12.70 6.40
CA HIS A 21 2.05 12.80 4.96
C HIS A 21 2.07 11.41 4.37
N SER A 22 1.07 11.05 3.55
CA SER A 22 1.05 9.74 2.89
C SER A 22 2.34 9.53 2.10
N ALA A 23 3.02 8.40 2.37
CA ALA A 23 4.24 8.02 1.65
C ALA A 23 3.93 7.33 0.31
N VAL A 24 2.68 6.95 0.08
CA VAL A 24 2.21 6.32 -1.15
C VAL A 24 1.05 7.12 -1.74
N ARG A 25 0.91 7.05 -3.05
CA ARG A 25 -0.22 7.61 -3.79
C ARG A 25 -0.84 6.52 -4.64
N ASP A 26 -2.15 6.59 -4.82
CA ASP A 26 -2.82 5.81 -5.85
C ASP A 26 -2.33 6.28 -7.22
N ASN A 27 -1.87 5.33 -8.02
CA ASN A 27 -1.35 5.56 -9.36
C ASN A 27 -2.24 4.87 -10.42
N SER A 28 -3.44 4.42 -10.05
CA SER A 28 -4.40 3.82 -10.96
C SER A 28 -4.90 4.83 -12.00
N ILE A 29 -5.26 4.33 -13.18
CA ILE A 29 -5.90 5.14 -14.22
C ILE A 29 -7.39 5.22 -13.86
N GLY A 30 -7.84 6.41 -13.47
CA GLY A 30 -9.24 6.65 -13.14
C GLY A 30 -10.12 6.77 -14.38
N PHE A 31 -11.14 5.90 -14.50
CA PHE A 31 -12.17 6.01 -15.52
C PHE A 31 -13.43 6.66 -14.93
N ASN A 32 -14.01 7.59 -15.69
CA ASN A 32 -15.30 8.17 -15.34
C ASN A 32 -16.43 7.32 -15.90
N MET A 33 -17.51 7.14 -15.14
CA MET A 33 -18.71 6.53 -15.66
C MET A 33 -19.45 7.52 -16.58
N ILE A 34 -19.69 7.10 -17.78
CA ILE A 34 -20.34 7.89 -18.85
C ILE A 34 -21.62 7.17 -19.27
N ASP A 35 -22.71 7.91 -19.36
CA ASP A 35 -23.96 7.41 -19.96
C ASP A 35 -23.73 7.23 -21.47
N LYS A 36 -23.89 6.00 -21.95
CA LYS A 36 -23.65 5.61 -23.35
C LYS A 36 -24.55 6.38 -24.33
N LYS A 37 -25.76 6.79 -23.90
CA LYS A 37 -26.73 7.46 -24.78
C LYS A 37 -26.45 8.94 -24.92
N THR A 38 -26.13 9.60 -23.80
CA THR A 38 -25.95 11.06 -23.75
C THR A 38 -24.50 11.49 -23.76
N MET A 39 -23.56 10.54 -23.63
CA MET A 39 -22.11 10.78 -23.50
C MET A 39 -21.77 11.73 -22.36
N SER A 40 -22.65 11.86 -21.38
CA SER A 40 -22.47 12.71 -20.21
C SER A 40 -22.02 11.92 -18.99
N ARG A 41 -21.33 12.60 -18.06
CA ARG A 41 -20.87 12.00 -16.81
C ARG A 41 -22.05 11.61 -15.92
N VAL A 42 -22.04 10.35 -15.44
CA VAL A 42 -22.99 9.87 -14.43
C VAL A 42 -22.71 10.56 -13.11
N LYS A 43 -23.74 11.08 -12.47
CA LYS A 43 -23.70 11.66 -11.12
C LYS A 43 -24.47 10.78 -10.15
N TYR A 44 -23.96 10.67 -8.92
CA TYR A 44 -24.65 9.96 -7.83
C TYR A 44 -25.46 10.94 -6.99
N LYS A 45 -26.68 10.55 -6.67
CA LYS A 45 -27.53 11.22 -5.67
C LYS A 45 -27.71 10.30 -4.49
N LYS A 46 -27.65 10.86 -3.28
CA LYS A 46 -27.98 10.11 -2.06
C LYS A 46 -29.47 10.24 -1.85
N THR A 47 -30.14 9.10 -1.79
CA THR A 47 -31.59 9.02 -1.55
C THR A 47 -31.85 8.14 -0.33
N SER A 48 -32.97 8.35 0.36
CA SER A 48 -33.48 7.44 1.38
C SER A 48 -34.60 6.62 0.79
N ALA A 49 -34.84 5.41 1.33
CA ALA A 49 -35.92 4.53 0.90
C ALA A 49 -37.27 5.19 1.00
N ASP A 50 -37.49 6.02 2.03
CA ASP A 50 -38.75 6.67 2.34
C ASP A 50 -38.94 8.03 1.64
N CYS A 51 -38.01 8.46 0.81
CA CYS A 51 -38.04 9.79 0.16
C CYS A 51 -38.45 9.76 -1.32
N ASP A 52 -39.20 8.77 -1.80
CA ASP A 52 -39.66 8.66 -3.21
C ASP A 52 -38.62 9.09 -4.26
N GLY A 53 -37.35 8.75 -4.03
CA GLY A 53 -36.23 9.12 -4.90
C GLY A 53 -35.76 10.57 -4.74
N GLY A 54 -36.22 11.32 -3.77
CA GLY A 54 -35.74 12.64 -3.41
C GLY A 54 -34.30 12.61 -2.91
N GLU A 55 -33.51 13.64 -3.24
CA GLU A 55 -32.12 13.76 -2.79
C GLU A 55 -32.06 14.19 -1.33
N VAL A 56 -31.38 13.40 -0.48
CA VAL A 56 -31.09 13.76 0.91
C VAL A 56 -29.86 14.65 0.96
N LYS A 57 -30.01 15.83 1.55
CA LYS A 57 -28.92 16.78 1.69
C LYS A 57 -27.87 16.25 2.68
N ARG A 58 -26.61 16.63 2.47
CA ARG A 58 -25.50 16.18 3.32
C ARG A 58 -25.66 16.55 4.79
N GLU A 59 -26.29 17.68 5.06
CA GLU A 59 -26.56 18.20 6.41
C GLU A 59 -27.59 17.36 7.18
N ASP A 60 -28.48 16.65 6.44
CA ASP A 60 -29.52 15.80 7.01
C ASP A 60 -29.07 14.33 7.20
N ILE A 61 -27.80 14.01 6.82
CA ILE A 61 -27.26 12.66 6.93
C ILE A 61 -26.47 12.55 8.24
N VAL A 62 -26.93 11.68 9.12
CA VAL A 62 -26.29 11.34 10.40
C VAL A 62 -25.78 9.89 10.39
N LYS A 63 -24.94 9.53 11.35
CA LYS A 63 -24.46 8.15 11.53
C LYS A 63 -25.40 7.41 12.47
N GLY A 64 -25.95 6.29 12.03
CA GLY A 64 -26.78 5.40 12.84
C GLY A 64 -26.07 4.08 13.10
N PHE A 65 -26.11 3.60 14.36
CA PHE A 65 -25.72 2.25 14.71
C PHE A 65 -27.00 1.43 14.93
N GLU A 66 -27.18 0.38 14.13
CA GLU A 66 -28.32 -0.51 14.26
C GLU A 66 -28.07 -1.50 15.40
N TYR A 67 -28.95 -1.50 16.41
CA TYR A 67 -28.84 -2.38 17.59
C TYR A 67 -29.95 -3.43 17.67
N GLU A 68 -31.03 -3.21 16.98
CA GLU A 68 -32.12 -4.14 16.70
C GLU A 68 -32.66 -3.88 15.28
N ASP A 69 -33.31 -4.86 14.69
CA ASP A 69 -33.84 -4.76 13.33
C ASP A 69 -34.71 -3.49 13.16
N GLY A 70 -34.24 -2.59 12.29
CA GLY A 70 -34.87 -1.29 12.02
C GLY A 70 -34.72 -0.22 13.13
N LYS A 71 -33.98 -0.49 14.22
CA LYS A 71 -33.77 0.49 15.29
C LYS A 71 -32.31 1.00 15.31
N TYR A 72 -32.15 2.31 15.28
CA TYR A 72 -30.87 2.99 15.18
C TYR A 72 -30.61 3.91 16.37
N VAL A 73 -29.39 3.84 16.92
CA VAL A 73 -28.83 4.89 17.77
C VAL A 73 -28.11 5.88 16.88
N ILE A 74 -28.49 7.15 16.97
CA ILE A 74 -27.94 8.21 16.13
C ILE A 74 -26.73 8.85 16.83
N PHE A 75 -25.65 9.05 16.06
CA PHE A 75 -24.45 9.77 16.49
C PHE A 75 -24.18 10.94 15.56
N GLU A 76 -23.97 12.11 16.13
CA GLU A 76 -23.45 13.26 15.43
C GLU A 76 -21.92 13.31 15.55
N ASP A 77 -21.26 14.05 14.64
CA ASP A 77 -19.78 14.18 14.67
C ASP A 77 -19.26 14.72 16.00
N LYS A 78 -20.02 15.62 16.65
CA LYS A 78 -19.69 16.14 18.01
C LYS A 78 -19.75 15.10 19.12
N ASP A 79 -20.49 14.03 18.95
CA ASP A 79 -20.53 12.95 19.95
C ASP A 79 -19.25 12.14 19.91
N PHE A 80 -18.74 11.84 18.71
CA PHE A 80 -17.42 11.22 18.54
C PHE A 80 -16.29 12.11 19.09
N GLU A 81 -16.39 13.44 18.93
CA GLU A 81 -15.37 14.35 19.50
C GLU A 81 -15.40 14.37 21.04
N LYS A 82 -16.57 14.21 21.68
CA LYS A 82 -16.67 14.09 23.14
C LYS A 82 -16.06 12.81 23.69
N LEU A 83 -16.12 11.71 22.88
CA LEU A 83 -15.51 10.44 23.26
C LEU A 83 -13.98 10.45 23.20
N LYS A 84 -13.38 11.36 22.41
CA LYS A 84 -11.94 11.46 22.29
C LYS A 84 -11.33 12.19 23.49
N SER A 85 -10.40 11.55 24.16
CA SER A 85 -9.57 12.18 25.18
C SER A 85 -8.46 13.05 24.55
N LYS A 86 -7.82 13.92 25.35
CA LYS A 86 -6.63 14.66 24.89
C LYS A 86 -5.46 13.73 24.53
N LYS A 87 -5.38 12.56 25.15
CA LYS A 87 -4.36 11.54 24.87
C LYS A 87 -4.56 10.94 23.47
N ASP A 88 -5.79 10.77 23.04
CA ASP A 88 -6.12 10.11 21.78
C ASP A 88 -5.72 10.96 20.57
N LYS A 89 -5.46 12.25 20.76
CA LYS A 89 -4.92 13.17 19.72
C LYS A 89 -3.39 13.08 19.56
N ASN A 90 -2.73 12.31 20.44
CA ASN A 90 -1.28 12.12 20.43
C ASN A 90 -0.92 10.72 20.01
N ILE A 91 0.20 10.62 19.32
CA ILE A 91 0.85 9.35 19.04
C ILE A 91 1.70 9.00 20.26
N THR A 92 1.18 8.15 21.15
CA THR A 92 1.85 7.78 22.38
C THR A 92 2.67 6.53 22.18
N ILE A 93 4.00 6.65 22.27
CA ILE A 93 4.91 5.50 22.18
C ILE A 93 4.77 4.68 23.47
N GLU A 94 4.45 3.41 23.31
CA GLU A 94 4.31 2.44 24.41
C GLU A 94 5.59 1.65 24.64
N LYS A 95 6.26 1.22 23.57
CA LYS A 95 7.49 0.42 23.63
C LYS A 95 8.32 0.49 22.35
N PHE A 96 9.57 0.08 22.45
CA PHE A 96 10.47 -0.11 21.31
C PHE A 96 10.71 -1.59 21.08
N VAL A 97 10.67 -2.01 19.81
CA VAL A 97 10.84 -3.40 19.36
C VAL A 97 11.86 -3.46 18.22
N LYS A 98 12.39 -4.65 17.89
CA LYS A 98 13.12 -4.84 16.65
C LYS A 98 12.13 -4.86 15.48
N LEU A 99 12.49 -4.28 14.35
CA LEU A 99 11.61 -4.28 13.16
C LEU A 99 11.33 -5.71 12.67
N SER A 100 12.29 -6.64 12.86
CA SER A 100 12.14 -8.06 12.52
C SER A 100 11.10 -8.82 13.35
N ASP A 101 10.73 -8.28 14.50
CA ASP A 101 9.75 -8.92 15.40
C ASP A 101 8.30 -8.61 14.97
N VAL A 102 8.12 -7.69 14.02
CA VAL A 102 6.81 -7.31 13.48
C VAL A 102 6.60 -7.99 12.14
N ASP A 103 5.66 -8.94 12.10
CA ASP A 103 5.32 -9.63 10.86
C ASP A 103 4.77 -8.63 9.82
N PRO A 104 5.20 -8.71 8.55
CA PRO A 104 4.66 -7.89 7.48
C PRO A 104 3.13 -7.96 7.32
N LEU A 105 2.48 -9.01 7.79
CA LEU A 105 1.02 -9.18 7.79
C LEU A 105 0.31 -8.02 8.50
N TYR A 106 0.92 -7.43 9.53
CA TYR A 106 0.32 -6.35 10.30
C TYR A 106 0.39 -4.97 9.63
N PHE A 107 1.23 -4.79 8.57
CA PHE A 107 1.43 -3.47 7.96
C PHE A 107 0.26 -3.07 7.06
N ASP A 108 -0.27 -1.86 7.27
CA ASP A 108 -1.29 -1.23 6.41
C ASP A 108 -0.65 -0.04 5.63
N LYS A 109 -0.81 1.19 6.07
CA LYS A 109 -0.44 2.39 5.30
C LYS A 109 0.82 3.06 5.81
N PRO A 110 1.78 3.41 4.92
CA PRO A 110 2.98 4.16 5.28
C PRO A 110 2.77 5.67 5.20
N TYR A 111 3.39 6.40 6.14
CA TYR A 111 3.41 7.87 6.20
C TYR A 111 4.83 8.38 6.45
N TYR A 112 5.16 9.53 5.90
CA TYR A 112 6.29 10.34 6.33
C TYR A 112 5.89 11.14 7.56
N VAL A 113 6.77 11.19 8.55
CA VAL A 113 6.61 12.00 9.77
C VAL A 113 7.47 13.24 9.63
N ILE A 114 6.85 14.41 9.65
CA ILE A 114 7.53 15.69 9.50
C ILE A 114 7.34 16.51 10.78
N PRO A 115 8.43 16.95 11.45
CA PRO A 115 8.32 17.81 12.62
C PRO A 115 7.76 19.19 12.25
N THR A 116 6.93 19.73 13.12
CA THR A 116 6.39 21.10 13.00
C THR A 116 6.80 21.98 14.18
N GLY A 117 7.81 21.56 14.91
CA GLY A 117 8.42 22.16 16.09
C GLY A 117 9.24 21.12 16.82
N ALA A 118 10.05 21.53 17.77
CA ALA A 118 10.94 20.67 18.56
C ALA A 118 11.90 19.82 17.69
N GLU A 119 12.46 20.41 16.61
CA GLU A 119 13.31 19.74 15.63
C GLU A 119 14.50 19.02 16.28
N LYS A 120 15.09 19.61 17.35
CA LYS A 120 16.18 18.98 18.07
C LYS A 120 15.75 17.67 18.74
N ALA A 121 14.58 17.65 19.39
CA ALA A 121 14.06 16.46 20.03
C ALA A 121 13.70 15.38 19.00
N PHE A 122 13.15 15.81 17.85
CA PHE A 122 12.87 14.91 16.72
C PHE A 122 14.16 14.28 16.17
N ALA A 123 15.20 15.09 15.92
CA ALA A 123 16.48 14.60 15.39
C ALA A 123 17.16 13.63 16.35
N VAL A 124 17.11 13.89 17.67
CA VAL A 124 17.67 13.00 18.69
C VAL A 124 16.92 11.68 18.71
N LEU A 125 15.58 11.68 18.70
CA LEU A 125 14.78 10.47 18.67
C LEU A 125 15.07 9.66 17.40
N LEU A 126 15.09 10.31 16.23
CA LEU A 126 15.39 9.68 14.96
C LEU A 126 16.77 9.00 14.97
N ALA A 127 17.81 9.71 15.39
CA ALA A 127 19.17 9.19 15.47
C ALA A 127 19.29 8.03 16.46
N ALA A 128 18.65 8.13 17.62
CA ALA A 128 18.65 7.06 18.62
C ALA A 128 17.98 5.78 18.08
N MET A 129 16.83 5.92 17.43
CA MET A 129 16.12 4.78 16.83
C MET A 129 16.94 4.13 15.69
N GLU A 130 17.66 4.92 14.91
CA GLU A 130 18.47 4.44 13.80
C GLU A 130 19.72 3.71 14.32
N GLN A 131 20.41 4.25 15.34
CA GLN A 131 21.58 3.63 15.97
C GLN A 131 21.23 2.33 16.70
N GLU A 132 20.12 2.31 17.41
CA GLU A 132 19.64 1.10 18.13
C GLU A 132 18.97 0.08 17.20
N GLY A 133 18.67 0.43 15.95
CA GLY A 133 17.97 -0.45 15.01
C GLY A 133 16.57 -0.83 15.48
N LYS A 134 15.92 0.02 16.27
CA LYS A 134 14.61 -0.24 16.87
C LYS A 134 13.51 0.61 16.24
N ALA A 135 12.30 0.05 16.24
CA ALA A 135 11.07 0.72 15.89
C ALA A 135 10.21 0.95 17.14
N ALA A 136 9.45 2.02 17.18
CA ALA A 136 8.54 2.33 18.27
C ALA A 136 7.13 1.88 17.94
N VAL A 137 6.51 1.14 18.87
CA VAL A 137 5.08 0.81 18.83
C VAL A 137 4.32 1.86 19.60
N ALA A 138 3.30 2.42 18.97
CA ALA A 138 2.49 3.51 19.49
C ALA A 138 1.01 3.31 19.19
N LYS A 139 0.16 4.07 19.84
CA LYS A 139 -1.28 4.14 19.56
C LYS A 139 -1.71 5.60 19.41
N THR A 140 -2.75 5.82 18.63
CA THR A 140 -3.45 7.11 18.48
C THR A 140 -4.86 6.89 17.96
N VAL A 141 -5.71 7.91 17.98
CA VAL A 141 -7.01 7.88 17.32
C VAL A 141 -6.93 8.65 16.00
N LEU A 142 -7.01 7.93 14.88
CA LEU A 142 -7.12 8.50 13.55
C LEU A 142 -8.59 8.51 13.10
N GLY A 143 -9.15 9.69 12.89
CA GLY A 143 -10.59 9.81 12.61
C GLY A 143 -11.44 9.41 13.81
N THR A 144 -12.13 8.29 13.74
CA THR A 144 -12.99 7.74 14.81
C THR A 144 -12.47 6.42 15.39
N ASN A 145 -11.35 5.91 14.90
CA ASN A 145 -10.83 4.60 15.25
C ASN A 145 -9.48 4.72 15.96
N GLU A 146 -9.29 3.96 17.04
CA GLU A 146 -7.97 3.73 17.60
C GLU A 146 -7.13 2.99 16.55
N THR A 147 -5.88 3.39 16.41
CA THR A 147 -4.98 2.85 15.39
C THR A 147 -3.67 2.48 16.03
N LEU A 148 -3.25 1.24 15.82
CA LEU A 148 -1.92 0.78 16.18
C LEU A 148 -0.91 1.30 15.16
N ILE A 149 0.26 1.74 15.64
CA ILE A 149 1.26 2.43 14.83
C ILE A 149 2.65 1.85 15.09
N LEU A 150 3.43 1.75 14.03
CA LEU A 150 4.86 1.48 14.08
C LEU A 150 5.62 2.66 13.51
N ILE A 151 6.46 3.30 14.33
CA ILE A 151 7.37 4.36 13.90
C ILE A 151 8.75 3.74 13.72
N ARG A 152 9.39 4.02 12.61
CA ARG A 152 10.74 3.52 12.29
C ARG A 152 11.61 4.59 11.65
N ALA A 153 12.91 4.50 11.89
CA ALA A 153 13.93 5.31 11.25
C ALA A 153 14.48 4.56 10.02
N ARG A 154 14.67 5.27 8.91
CA ARG A 154 15.32 4.74 7.71
C ARG A 154 15.94 5.86 6.89
N ASN A 155 17.26 5.77 6.64
CA ASN A 155 18.00 6.70 5.79
C ASN A 155 17.82 8.18 6.23
N GLY A 156 17.89 8.45 7.54
CA GLY A 156 17.70 9.78 8.09
C GLY A 156 16.26 10.30 8.03
N GLN A 157 15.28 9.46 7.77
CA GLN A 157 13.87 9.81 7.71
C GLN A 157 13.07 9.02 8.74
N MET A 158 12.09 9.67 9.35
CA MET A 158 11.12 8.99 10.22
C MET A 158 9.89 8.60 9.39
N LEU A 159 9.60 7.31 9.41
CA LEU A 159 8.44 6.71 8.76
C LEU A 159 7.50 6.16 9.82
N LEU A 160 6.22 6.26 9.56
CA LEU A 160 5.15 5.71 10.37
C LEU A 160 4.32 4.78 9.51
N ASN A 161 4.06 3.58 10.00
CA ASN A 161 3.10 2.67 9.39
C ASN A 161 1.92 2.49 10.34
N THR A 162 0.69 2.55 9.83
CA THR A 162 -0.46 1.99 10.54
C THR A 162 -0.36 0.48 10.53
N LEU A 163 -0.79 -0.15 11.62
CA LEU A 163 -0.82 -1.60 11.77
C LEU A 163 -2.25 -2.05 12.04
N PHE A 164 -2.57 -3.26 11.62
CA PHE A 164 -3.76 -3.96 12.05
C PHE A 164 -3.62 -4.45 13.48
N PHE A 165 -4.72 -4.49 14.24
CA PHE A 165 -4.78 -5.20 15.51
C PHE A 165 -4.86 -6.71 15.27
N GLU A 166 -4.48 -7.51 16.26
CA GLU A 166 -4.54 -8.99 16.18
C GLU A 166 -5.94 -9.50 15.82
N GLU A 167 -6.98 -8.85 16.36
CA GLU A 167 -8.38 -9.19 16.13
C GLU A 167 -8.87 -8.88 14.71
N GLU A 168 -8.14 -8.05 13.95
CA GLU A 168 -8.42 -7.74 12.55
C GLU A 168 -7.81 -8.79 11.60
N ILE A 169 -6.87 -9.59 12.10
CA ILE A 169 -6.22 -10.65 11.34
C ILE A 169 -7.13 -11.87 11.28
N THR A 170 -7.57 -12.20 10.08
CA THR A 170 -8.41 -13.39 9.87
C THR A 170 -7.59 -14.67 9.95
N ALA A 171 -8.15 -15.70 10.59
CA ALA A 171 -7.51 -17.01 10.63
C ALA A 171 -7.30 -17.56 9.21
N ASN A 172 -6.16 -18.22 8.99
CA ASN A 172 -5.86 -18.83 7.71
C ASN A 172 -6.92 -19.92 7.40
N PRO A 173 -7.70 -19.80 6.33
CA PRO A 173 -8.71 -20.80 5.98
C PRO A 173 -8.11 -22.07 5.36
N ALA A 174 -6.84 -22.05 4.99
CA ALA A 174 -6.18 -23.19 4.41
C ALA A 174 -5.92 -24.29 5.46
N LYS A 175 -6.24 -25.52 5.12
CA LYS A 175 -5.80 -26.68 5.92
C LYS A 175 -4.30 -26.87 5.70
N GLU A 176 -3.61 -27.36 6.73
CA GLU A 176 -2.20 -27.74 6.59
C GLU A 176 -2.00 -28.67 5.41
N VAL A 177 -1.06 -28.32 4.53
CA VAL A 177 -0.65 -29.20 3.42
C VAL A 177 0.21 -30.30 4.03
N LYS A 178 -0.33 -31.49 4.15
CA LYS A 178 0.36 -32.66 4.73
C LYS A 178 1.27 -33.39 3.75
N GLU A 179 1.10 -33.14 2.44
CA GLU A 179 1.94 -33.74 1.41
C GLU A 179 3.31 -33.07 1.40
N GLN A 180 4.32 -33.82 1.73
CA GLN A 180 5.72 -33.39 1.61
C GLN A 180 6.27 -33.97 0.31
N GLY A 181 6.85 -33.12 -0.53
CA GLY A 181 7.57 -33.56 -1.73
C GLY A 181 8.77 -34.46 -1.38
N SER A 182 9.23 -35.25 -2.34
CA SER A 182 10.42 -36.07 -2.18
C SER A 182 11.68 -35.21 -1.94
N GLU A 183 12.71 -35.80 -1.31
CA GLU A 183 13.99 -35.10 -1.11
C GLU A 183 14.62 -34.59 -2.43
N ALA A 184 14.44 -35.33 -3.53
CA ALA A 184 14.91 -34.95 -4.84
C ALA A 184 14.21 -33.68 -5.36
N GLU A 185 12.89 -33.62 -5.25
CA GLU A 185 12.09 -32.45 -5.63
C GLU A 185 12.46 -31.24 -4.79
N LEU A 186 12.60 -31.40 -3.46
CA LEU A 186 13.02 -30.34 -2.56
C LEU A 186 14.42 -29.81 -2.89
N LYS A 187 15.36 -30.70 -3.23
CA LYS A 187 16.72 -30.31 -3.64
C LYS A 187 16.70 -29.49 -4.95
N MET A 188 15.89 -29.89 -5.93
CA MET A 188 15.76 -29.16 -7.19
C MET A 188 15.07 -27.82 -6.99
N ALA A 189 14.02 -27.76 -6.17
CA ALA A 189 13.34 -26.50 -5.84
C ALA A 189 14.30 -25.52 -5.15
N LYS A 190 15.10 -25.96 -4.19
CA LYS A 190 16.13 -25.14 -3.53
C LYS A 190 17.17 -24.60 -4.52
N ALA A 191 17.63 -25.44 -5.45
CA ALA A 191 18.59 -25.02 -6.48
C ALA A 191 17.99 -23.98 -7.43
N LEU A 192 16.71 -24.09 -7.77
CA LEU A 192 15.99 -23.10 -8.58
C LEU A 192 15.81 -21.78 -7.84
N ILE A 193 15.42 -21.83 -6.57
CA ILE A 193 15.30 -20.63 -5.71
C ILE A 193 16.64 -19.92 -5.62
N GLU A 194 17.73 -20.64 -5.36
CA GLU A 194 19.08 -20.07 -5.28
C GLU A 194 19.49 -19.42 -6.61
N GLY A 195 19.24 -20.09 -7.74
CA GLY A 195 19.52 -19.55 -9.07
C GLY A 195 18.70 -18.31 -9.45
N MET A 196 17.54 -18.12 -8.82
CA MET A 196 16.68 -16.96 -9.02
C MET A 196 16.83 -15.90 -7.91
N SER A 197 17.60 -16.19 -6.86
CA SER A 197 17.78 -15.27 -5.73
C SER A 197 18.61 -14.04 -6.13
N GLY A 198 18.19 -12.87 -5.64
CA GLY A 198 18.85 -11.62 -5.91
C GLY A 198 18.41 -10.52 -4.96
N LYS A 199 19.00 -9.35 -5.09
CA LYS A 199 18.58 -8.16 -4.35
C LYS A 199 17.25 -7.64 -4.93
N PHE A 200 16.35 -7.24 -4.05
CA PHE A 200 15.14 -6.54 -4.46
C PHE A 200 15.47 -5.12 -4.90
N VAL A 201 15.28 -4.84 -6.20
CA VAL A 201 15.44 -3.52 -6.82
C VAL A 201 14.08 -3.08 -7.30
N PRO A 202 13.39 -2.15 -6.59
CA PRO A 202 12.01 -1.76 -6.92
C PRO A 202 11.84 -1.24 -8.34
N GLU A 203 12.87 -0.61 -8.90
CA GLU A 203 12.87 -0.02 -10.24
C GLU A 203 12.73 -1.04 -11.37
N ASP A 204 13.05 -2.32 -11.11
CA ASP A 204 12.94 -3.40 -12.08
C ASP A 204 11.46 -3.84 -12.27
N TYR A 205 10.59 -3.52 -11.31
CA TYR A 205 9.18 -3.89 -11.31
C TYR A 205 8.32 -2.71 -11.80
N LYS A 206 7.83 -2.81 -13.02
CA LYS A 206 6.96 -1.81 -13.64
C LYS A 206 5.56 -2.37 -13.82
N ASP A 207 4.56 -1.51 -13.63
CA ASP A 207 3.18 -1.84 -13.93
C ASP A 207 2.97 -1.87 -15.45
N GLU A 208 3.18 -3.06 -16.04
CA GLU A 208 3.03 -3.28 -17.47
C GLU A 208 1.56 -3.22 -17.91
N TYR A 209 0.63 -3.59 -17.03
CA TYR A 209 -0.80 -3.52 -17.34
C TYR A 209 -1.25 -2.08 -17.49
N ARG A 210 -0.83 -1.20 -16.60
CA ARG A 210 -1.09 0.23 -16.69
C ARG A 210 -0.49 0.84 -17.97
N GLN A 211 0.72 0.45 -18.36
CA GLN A 211 1.34 0.90 -19.61
C GLN A 211 0.50 0.47 -20.83
N ARG A 212 -0.04 -0.75 -20.80
CA ARG A 212 -0.94 -1.24 -21.87
C ARG A 212 -2.26 -0.46 -21.91
N ILE A 213 -2.87 -0.17 -20.76
CA ILE A 213 -4.08 0.67 -20.68
C ILE A 213 -3.79 2.06 -21.26
N GLN A 214 -2.68 2.66 -20.88
CA GLN A 214 -2.31 3.99 -21.38
C GLN A 214 -2.11 3.98 -22.89
N ALA A 215 -1.41 2.99 -23.44
CA ALA A 215 -1.24 2.82 -24.87
C ALA A 215 -2.58 2.58 -25.60
N ALA A 216 -3.50 1.82 -25.00
CA ALA A 216 -4.84 1.60 -25.55
C ALA A 216 -5.65 2.91 -25.60
N ILE A 217 -5.58 3.72 -24.53
CA ILE A 217 -6.23 5.05 -24.52
C ILE A 217 -5.66 5.95 -25.64
N GLU A 218 -4.34 5.95 -25.82
CA GLU A 218 -3.69 6.73 -26.87
C GLU A 218 -4.10 6.25 -28.29
N CYS A 219 -4.26 4.93 -28.49
CA CYS A 219 -4.78 4.36 -29.73
C CYS A 219 -6.22 4.79 -30.00
N GLU A 220 -7.11 4.72 -29.02
CA GLU A 220 -8.51 5.18 -29.14
C GLU A 220 -8.60 6.67 -29.44
N ILE A 221 -7.82 7.52 -28.77
CA ILE A 221 -7.76 8.96 -29.06
C ILE A 221 -7.31 9.22 -30.50
N ALA A 222 -6.39 8.39 -31.02
CA ALA A 222 -5.90 8.50 -32.39
C ALA A 222 -6.81 7.83 -33.42
N GLY A 223 -7.95 7.26 -33.02
CA GLY A 223 -8.88 6.53 -33.92
C GLY A 223 -8.28 5.24 -34.50
N LYS A 224 -7.34 4.60 -33.76
CA LYS A 224 -6.69 3.34 -34.13
C LYS A 224 -7.25 2.19 -33.31
N GLU A 225 -7.27 1.00 -33.92
CA GLU A 225 -7.76 -0.21 -33.26
C GLU A 225 -6.82 -0.66 -32.13
N ILE A 226 -7.41 -1.10 -30.99
CA ILE A 226 -6.65 -1.64 -29.86
C ILE A 226 -6.14 -3.04 -30.25
N VAL A 227 -4.83 -3.23 -30.24
CA VAL A 227 -4.22 -4.53 -30.48
C VAL A 227 -4.10 -5.29 -29.16
N ALA A 228 -4.79 -6.41 -29.06
CA ALA A 228 -4.66 -7.28 -27.88
C ALA A 228 -3.23 -7.83 -27.76
N PRO A 229 -2.68 -7.94 -26.52
CA PRO A 229 -1.38 -8.57 -26.31
C PRO A 229 -1.45 -10.04 -26.74
N LYS A 230 -0.40 -10.51 -27.40
CA LYS A 230 -0.28 -11.94 -27.73
C LYS A 230 -0.16 -12.73 -26.43
N ASP A 231 -1.11 -13.62 -26.22
CA ASP A 231 -1.08 -14.54 -25.08
C ASP A 231 0.05 -15.55 -25.28
N ASN A 232 1.09 -15.45 -24.49
CA ASN A 232 2.19 -16.43 -24.49
C ASN A 232 1.78 -17.63 -23.61
N GLY A 233 0.72 -18.31 -24.03
CA GLY A 233 0.29 -19.64 -23.64
C GLY A 233 0.30 -19.95 -22.14
N SER A 234 -0.88 -20.22 -21.57
CA SER A 234 -1.05 -20.86 -20.26
C SER A 234 -0.23 -22.15 -20.20
N GLY A 235 0.64 -22.26 -19.18
CA GLY A 235 1.43 -23.44 -18.96
C GLY A 235 0.56 -24.70 -18.91
N LYS A 236 0.84 -25.67 -19.76
CA LYS A 236 0.26 -27.00 -19.63
C LYS A 236 0.69 -27.57 -18.29
N MET A 237 -0.20 -28.32 -17.65
CA MET A 237 0.11 -29.10 -16.46
C MET A 237 1.21 -30.11 -16.83
N ILE A 238 2.45 -29.76 -16.48
CA ILE A 238 3.65 -30.56 -16.71
C ILE A 238 3.95 -31.26 -15.38
N ASP A 239 4.46 -32.49 -15.44
CA ASP A 239 4.97 -33.15 -14.24
C ASP A 239 5.96 -32.23 -13.51
N LEU A 240 5.83 -32.14 -12.18
CA LEU A 240 6.61 -31.24 -11.33
C LEU A 240 8.11 -31.38 -11.58
N MET A 241 8.61 -32.62 -11.70
CA MET A 241 10.03 -32.91 -11.97
C MET A 241 10.48 -32.40 -13.33
N GLU A 242 9.66 -32.57 -14.35
CA GLU A 242 9.96 -32.09 -15.71
C GLU A 242 9.94 -30.55 -15.74
N ALA A 243 8.99 -29.92 -15.03
CA ALA A 243 8.90 -28.46 -14.91
C ALA A 243 10.12 -27.87 -14.20
N LEU A 244 10.54 -28.45 -13.07
CA LEU A 244 11.70 -28.02 -12.32
C LEU A 244 13.00 -28.16 -13.14
N THR A 245 13.18 -29.30 -13.84
CA THR A 245 14.35 -29.53 -14.70
C THR A 245 14.43 -28.47 -15.81
N LYS A 246 13.35 -28.26 -16.55
CA LYS A 246 13.31 -27.25 -17.63
C LYS A 246 13.56 -25.83 -17.10
N SER A 247 13.02 -25.50 -15.92
CA SER A 247 13.22 -24.19 -15.31
C SER A 247 14.67 -23.96 -14.89
N LEU A 248 15.36 -24.98 -14.36
CA LEU A 248 16.79 -24.93 -14.04
C LEU A 248 17.64 -24.70 -15.29
N GLU A 249 17.35 -25.41 -16.39
CA GLU A 249 18.05 -25.20 -17.66
C GLU A 249 17.88 -23.78 -18.21
N LEU A 250 16.70 -23.20 -18.08
CA LEU A 250 16.42 -21.83 -18.51
C LEU A 250 17.15 -20.77 -17.65
N THR A 251 17.29 -21.03 -16.35
CA THR A 251 17.98 -20.11 -15.41
C THR A 251 19.49 -20.14 -15.61
N GLN A 252 20.06 -21.24 -16.06
CA GLN A 252 21.50 -21.40 -16.33
C GLN A 252 21.93 -20.80 -17.68
N LYS A 253 21.00 -20.49 -18.59
CA LYS A 253 21.32 -19.79 -19.84
C LYS A 253 21.50 -18.31 -19.57
N PRO A 254 22.65 -17.69 -19.91
CA PRO A 254 22.86 -16.26 -19.72
C PRO A 254 21.81 -15.47 -20.52
N LYS A 255 21.09 -14.56 -19.86
CA LYS A 255 20.17 -13.63 -20.53
C LYS A 255 20.95 -12.89 -21.65
N PRO A 256 20.47 -12.84 -22.91
CA PRO A 256 21.12 -12.06 -23.94
C PRO A 256 21.17 -10.60 -23.50
N ALA A 257 22.36 -10.03 -23.44
CA ALA A 257 22.57 -8.63 -23.08
C ALA A 257 21.72 -7.73 -23.97
N LYS A 258 20.82 -6.95 -23.40
CA LYS A 258 20.09 -5.90 -24.12
C LYS A 258 21.12 -4.95 -24.71
N ARG A 259 21.32 -4.97 -26.05
CA ARG A 259 22.15 -4.01 -26.76
C ARG A 259 21.55 -2.63 -26.52
N VAL A 260 22.19 -1.85 -25.69
CA VAL A 260 21.95 -0.42 -25.57
C VAL A 260 22.41 0.19 -26.89
N ALA A 261 21.45 0.60 -27.73
CA ALA A 261 21.72 1.35 -28.94
C ALA A 261 22.22 2.75 -28.51
N SER A 262 23.55 2.91 -28.46
CA SER A 262 24.16 4.22 -28.32
C SER A 262 23.94 4.99 -29.61
N LYS A 263 23.01 5.95 -29.62
CA LYS A 263 22.95 6.99 -30.65
C LYS A 263 24.17 7.90 -30.48
N LYS A 264 25.23 7.65 -31.28
CA LYS A 264 26.27 8.63 -31.53
C LYS A 264 25.65 9.80 -32.30
N ALA A 265 25.52 10.93 -31.63
CA ALA A 265 25.33 12.21 -32.30
C ALA A 265 26.54 12.52 -33.16
N ALA A 266 26.35 12.57 -34.46
CA ALA A 266 27.33 13.08 -35.39
C ALA A 266 27.23 14.61 -35.41
N GLU A 267 28.14 15.30 -34.75
CA GLU A 267 28.49 16.69 -35.04
C GLU A 267 29.08 16.74 -36.45
N ARG A 268 28.40 17.43 -37.33
CA ARG A 268 29.03 17.97 -38.55
C ARG A 268 29.22 19.45 -38.37
N LYS A 269 30.47 19.85 -38.19
CA LYS A 269 30.98 21.19 -38.55
C LYS A 269 30.72 21.47 -40.02
N LYS A 270 30.27 22.69 -40.34
CA LYS A 270 30.65 23.49 -41.49
C LYS A 270 30.44 24.95 -41.13
N ALA A 271 31.57 25.63 -41.09
CA ALA A 271 31.99 26.79 -41.86
C ALA A 271 30.99 27.91 -41.98
#